data_3afe5a4197a4793b655258097901ed57
#
_entry.id   3afe5a4197a4793b655258097901ed57
#
_cell.length_a   1.000
_cell.length_b   1.000
_cell.length_c   1.000
_cell.angle_alpha   90.00
_cell.angle_beta   90.00
_cell.angle_gamma   90.00
#
_symmetry.space_group_name_H-M   'P 1'
#
loop_
_entity.id
_entity.type
_entity.pdbx_description
1 polymer ?
#
loop_
_entity_poly.entity_id
_entity_poly.type
_entity_poly.pdbx_seq_one_letter_code
_entity_poly.pdbx_strand_id
1 'polypeptide(L)'
;MLFRSKVVMVDFWASWCPPCRVEAPALARVYAEYRGQPVEFVGVDVWDNVGDAEVFLQQEGQVYPAGYDADGSIAINYGVRGIPEKYFIDGEGVLVKKLSGPLTEATLRETINELLAR
;
A
#
# COMPACT_ATOMS: atom_id res chain seq x y z
N MET A 1 15.39 11.99 2.78
CA MET A 1 14.53 10.95 2.19
C MET A 1 13.13 11.48 2.00
N LEU A 2 12.51 11.14 0.90
CA LEU A 2 11.20 11.67 0.52
C LEU A 2 10.10 11.38 1.54
N PHE A 3 10.15 10.22 2.20
CA PHE A 3 9.08 9.81 3.12
C PHE A 3 9.43 9.97 4.59
N ARG A 4 10.58 10.60 4.88
CA ARG A 4 10.97 10.84 6.26
C ARG A 4 9.94 11.76 6.92
N SER A 5 9.56 11.41 8.13
CA SER A 5 8.53 12.11 8.92
C SER A 5 7.10 11.91 8.40
N LYS A 6 6.91 10.97 7.48
CA LYS A 6 5.57 10.55 7.05
C LYS A 6 5.27 9.15 7.55
N VAL A 7 4.01 8.91 7.84
CA VAL A 7 3.48 7.56 7.99
C VAL A 7 3.34 6.97 6.59
N VAL A 8 3.94 5.81 6.35
CA VAL A 8 3.89 5.18 5.03
C VAL A 8 3.19 3.84 5.13
N MET A 9 2.22 3.61 4.27
CA MET A 9 1.60 2.31 4.09
C MET A 9 2.11 1.72 2.77
N VAL A 10 2.81 0.58 2.84
CA VAL A 10 3.27 -0.15 1.67
C VAL A 10 2.29 -1.28 1.40
N ASP A 11 1.67 -1.26 0.24
CA ASP A 11 0.66 -2.24 -0.16
C ASP A 11 1.22 -3.15 -1.25
N PHE A 12 1.38 -4.44 -0.92
CA PHE A 12 1.76 -5.46 -1.90
C PHE A 12 0.51 -6.01 -2.55
N TRP A 13 0.45 -5.93 -3.87
CA TRP A 13 -0.75 -6.27 -4.64
C TRP A 13 -0.37 -6.86 -6.01
N ALA A 14 -1.36 -7.35 -6.72
CA ALA A 14 -1.22 -7.76 -8.12
C ALA A 14 -2.53 -7.54 -8.86
N SER A 15 -2.45 -7.33 -10.16
CA SER A 15 -3.62 -7.09 -11.00
C SER A 15 -4.55 -8.32 -11.08
N TRP A 16 -4.01 -9.52 -10.92
CA TRP A 16 -4.77 -10.77 -10.95
C TRP A 16 -5.43 -11.14 -9.63
N CYS A 17 -5.15 -10.38 -8.58
CA CYS A 17 -5.59 -10.70 -7.21
C CYS A 17 -6.98 -10.11 -6.95
N PRO A 18 -8.05 -10.94 -6.86
CA PRO A 18 -9.40 -10.40 -6.69
C PRO A 18 -9.60 -9.54 -5.45
N PRO A 19 -9.14 -9.93 -4.24
CA PRO A 19 -9.29 -9.05 -3.08
C PRO A 19 -8.53 -7.74 -3.22
N CYS A 20 -7.37 -7.74 -3.90
CA CYS A 20 -6.64 -6.52 -4.18
C CYS A 20 -7.47 -5.56 -5.04
N ARG A 21 -8.13 -6.10 -6.06
CA ARG A 21 -8.97 -5.32 -6.96
C ARG A 21 -10.19 -4.75 -6.24
N VAL A 22 -10.80 -5.54 -5.37
CA VAL A 22 -12.00 -5.12 -4.62
C VAL A 22 -11.68 -3.98 -3.67
N GLU A 23 -10.53 -4.01 -3.00
CA GLU A 23 -10.21 -2.96 -2.03
C GLU A 23 -9.61 -1.69 -2.64
N ALA A 24 -9.16 -1.72 -3.89
CA ALA A 24 -8.47 -0.58 -4.52
C ALA A 24 -9.25 0.74 -4.42
N PRO A 25 -10.58 0.79 -4.69
CA PRO A 25 -11.32 2.04 -4.52
C PRO A 25 -11.33 2.57 -3.09
N ALA A 26 -11.40 1.68 -2.10
CA ALA A 26 -11.38 2.07 -0.69
C ALA A 26 -10.03 2.66 -0.30
N LEU A 27 -8.93 2.07 -0.78
CA LEU A 27 -7.58 2.61 -0.55
C LEU A 27 -7.46 4.02 -1.13
N ALA A 28 -7.97 4.22 -2.33
CA ALA A 28 -7.94 5.53 -2.98
C ALA A 28 -8.72 6.58 -2.20
N ARG A 29 -9.91 6.22 -1.69
CA ARG A 29 -10.73 7.13 -0.88
C ARG A 29 -10.03 7.53 0.41
N VAL A 30 -9.48 6.55 1.13
CA VAL A 30 -8.79 6.85 2.39
C VAL A 30 -7.54 7.68 2.14
N TYR A 31 -6.78 7.36 1.11
CA TYR A 31 -5.61 8.17 0.75
C TYR A 31 -5.99 9.64 0.55
N ALA A 32 -7.07 9.88 -0.16
CA ALA A 32 -7.55 11.25 -0.42
C ALA A 32 -7.93 11.98 0.87
N GLU A 33 -8.44 11.27 1.87
CA GLU A 33 -8.83 11.87 3.16
C GLU A 33 -7.62 12.44 3.93
N TYR A 34 -6.43 11.88 3.69
CA TYR A 34 -5.23 12.32 4.40
C TYR A 34 -4.42 13.35 3.61
N ARG A 35 -4.98 13.90 2.56
CA ARG A 35 -4.32 14.97 1.79
C ARG A 35 -3.96 16.12 2.72
N GLY A 36 -2.72 16.59 2.64
CA GLY A 36 -2.23 17.65 3.52
C GLY A 36 -1.69 17.15 4.84
N GLN A 37 -1.80 15.87 5.14
CA GLN A 37 -1.22 15.25 6.33
C GLN A 37 0.03 14.45 5.95
N PRO A 38 0.93 14.18 6.92
CA PRO A 38 2.17 13.45 6.63
C PRO A 38 1.90 11.94 6.50
N VAL A 39 1.16 11.56 5.47
CA VAL A 39 0.80 10.18 5.16
C VAL A 39 1.07 9.93 3.69
N GLU A 40 1.68 8.79 3.39
CA GLU A 40 1.89 8.36 2.01
C GLU A 40 1.55 6.87 1.86
N PHE A 41 1.01 6.52 0.70
CA PHE A 41 0.81 5.13 0.32
C PHE A 41 1.75 4.82 -0.83
N VAL A 42 2.30 3.62 -0.83
CA VAL A 42 3.14 3.13 -1.91
C VAL A 42 2.65 1.73 -2.28
N GLY A 43 2.27 1.56 -3.54
CA GLY A 43 1.88 0.25 -4.05
C GLY A 43 3.08 -0.48 -4.63
N VAL A 44 3.23 -1.76 -4.30
CA VAL A 44 4.26 -2.61 -4.88
C VAL A 44 3.58 -3.79 -5.55
N ASP A 45 3.64 -3.81 -6.88
CA ASP A 45 3.07 -4.89 -7.68
C ASP A 45 4.03 -6.07 -7.68
N VAL A 46 3.54 -7.24 -7.26
CA VAL A 46 4.36 -8.44 -7.13
C VAL A 46 3.75 -9.60 -7.91
N TRP A 47 4.62 -10.50 -8.38
CA TRP A 47 4.20 -11.75 -9.03
C TRP A 47 3.20 -11.51 -10.16
N ASP A 48 3.45 -10.51 -10.98
CA ASP A 48 2.48 -10.02 -11.95
C ASP A 48 3.15 -9.76 -13.30
N ASN A 49 2.32 -9.54 -14.31
CA ASN A 49 2.75 -9.06 -15.61
C ASN A 49 2.66 -7.53 -15.60
N VAL A 50 3.74 -6.85 -15.94
CA VAL A 50 3.81 -5.39 -15.90
C VAL A 50 2.73 -4.75 -16.77
N GLY A 51 2.49 -5.30 -17.96
CA GLY A 51 1.45 -4.77 -18.85
C GLY A 51 0.06 -4.85 -18.23
N ASP A 52 -0.26 -5.97 -17.60
CA ASP A 52 -1.54 -6.14 -16.92
C ASP A 52 -1.67 -5.20 -15.72
N ALA A 53 -0.59 -5.03 -14.98
CA ALA A 53 -0.56 -4.11 -13.83
C ALA A 53 -0.81 -2.67 -14.30
N GLU A 54 -0.17 -2.24 -15.38
CA GLU A 54 -0.36 -0.90 -15.93
C GLU A 54 -1.80 -0.67 -16.37
N VAL A 55 -2.42 -1.64 -17.04
CA VAL A 55 -3.82 -1.54 -17.45
C VAL A 55 -4.72 -1.37 -16.23
N PHE A 56 -4.50 -2.15 -15.19
CA PHE A 56 -5.28 -2.05 -13.96
C PHE A 56 -5.14 -0.66 -13.32
N LEU A 57 -3.91 -0.15 -13.21
CA LEU A 57 -3.66 1.16 -12.61
C LEU A 57 -4.34 2.28 -13.41
N GLN A 58 -4.33 2.18 -14.74
CA GLN A 58 -5.04 3.15 -15.58
C GLN A 58 -6.54 3.09 -15.37
N GLN A 59 -7.11 1.89 -15.27
CA GLN A 59 -8.55 1.69 -15.06
C GLN A 59 -9.00 2.22 -13.70
N GLU A 60 -8.18 2.04 -12.66
CA GLU A 60 -8.50 2.49 -11.31
C GLU A 60 -8.21 3.97 -11.07
N GLY A 61 -7.53 4.63 -12.01
CA GLY A 61 -7.15 6.03 -11.83
C GLY A 61 -6.20 6.19 -10.67
N GLN A 62 -5.04 5.56 -10.77
CA GLN A 62 -4.07 5.54 -9.69
C GLN A 62 -3.80 6.93 -9.10
N VAL A 63 -3.86 7.03 -7.77
CA VAL A 63 -3.73 8.30 -7.05
C VAL A 63 -2.49 8.38 -6.15
N TYR A 64 -1.78 7.28 -5.95
CA TYR A 64 -0.56 7.27 -5.14
C TYR A 64 0.55 6.50 -5.86
N PRO A 65 1.82 6.71 -5.45
CA PRO A 65 2.95 6.06 -6.14
C PRO A 65 2.85 4.54 -6.14
N ALA A 66 3.20 3.93 -7.25
CA ALA A 66 3.30 2.48 -7.37
C ALA A 66 4.51 2.11 -8.20
N GLY A 67 5.07 0.96 -7.90
CA GLY A 67 6.19 0.40 -8.64
C GLY A 67 6.04 -1.10 -8.78
N TYR A 68 6.96 -1.70 -9.50
CA TYR A 68 6.97 -3.14 -9.79
C TYR A 68 8.13 -3.80 -9.11
N ASP A 69 7.86 -4.94 -8.45
CA ASP A 69 8.90 -5.76 -7.85
C ASP A 69 9.35 -6.79 -8.89
N ALA A 70 10.17 -6.35 -9.84
CA ALA A 70 10.46 -7.09 -11.06
C ALA A 70 11.06 -8.49 -10.80
N ASP A 71 11.91 -8.63 -9.79
CA ASP A 71 12.58 -9.88 -9.47
C ASP A 71 12.09 -10.53 -8.17
N GLY A 72 11.09 -9.95 -7.53
CA GLY A 72 10.53 -10.46 -6.28
C GLY A 72 11.36 -10.16 -5.04
N SER A 73 12.44 -9.40 -5.17
CA SER A 73 13.36 -9.15 -4.04
C SER A 73 12.74 -8.31 -2.94
N ILE A 74 11.90 -7.35 -3.29
CA ILE A 74 11.24 -6.49 -2.32
C ILE A 74 10.30 -7.32 -1.45
N ALA A 75 9.49 -8.17 -2.09
CA ALA A 75 8.58 -9.07 -1.38
C ALA A 75 9.34 -10.01 -0.44
N ILE A 76 10.46 -10.55 -0.90
CA ILE A 76 11.31 -11.42 -0.08
C ILE A 76 11.83 -10.66 1.14
N ASN A 77 12.35 -9.46 0.94
CA ASN A 77 12.92 -8.65 2.02
C ASN A 77 11.89 -8.26 3.07
N TYR A 78 10.64 -8.04 2.66
CA TYR A 78 9.55 -7.76 3.59
C TYR A 78 8.96 -9.02 4.22
N GLY A 79 9.26 -10.20 3.67
CA GLY A 79 8.69 -11.44 4.13
C GLY A 79 7.25 -11.65 3.68
N VAL A 80 6.89 -11.14 2.51
CA VAL A 80 5.53 -11.26 1.96
C VAL A 80 5.23 -12.73 1.68
N ARG A 81 4.11 -13.21 2.19
CA ARG A 81 3.66 -14.60 2.00
C ARG A 81 2.46 -14.71 1.08
N GLY A 82 1.66 -13.68 0.99
CA GLY A 82 0.47 -13.64 0.16
C GLY A 82 0.04 -12.20 -0.04
N ILE A 83 -0.93 -11.98 -0.89
CA ILE A 83 -1.45 -10.64 -1.19
C ILE A 83 -2.96 -10.60 -1.07
N PRO A 84 -3.53 -9.45 -0.67
CA PRO A 84 -2.82 -8.22 -0.31
C PRO A 84 -2.17 -8.30 1.08
N GLU A 85 -1.02 -7.67 1.23
CA GLU A 85 -0.38 -7.46 2.54
C GLU A 85 0.03 -6.00 2.64
N LYS A 86 -0.16 -5.43 3.83
CA LYS A 86 0.19 -4.03 4.08
C LYS A 86 1.17 -3.92 5.22
N TYR A 87 2.14 -3.04 5.02
CA TYR A 87 3.19 -2.76 6.00
C TYR A 87 3.13 -1.29 6.35
N PHE A 88 3.09 -0.98 7.65
CA PHE A 88 2.98 0.39 8.12
C PHE A 88 4.27 0.83 8.77
N ILE A 89 4.80 1.95 8.30
CA ILE A 89 6.07 2.51 8.71
C ILE A 89 5.78 3.87 9.34
N ASP A 90 6.35 4.10 10.54
CA ASP A 90 6.11 5.35 11.24
C ASP A 90 6.98 6.49 10.68
N GLY A 91 6.78 7.70 11.24
CA GLY A 91 7.50 8.89 10.77
C GLY A 91 9.01 8.84 10.94
N GLU A 92 9.52 7.91 11.74
CA GLU A 92 10.96 7.72 11.93
C GLU A 92 11.53 6.62 11.06
N GLY A 93 10.71 6.01 10.19
CA GLY A 93 11.15 4.96 9.29
C GLY A 93 11.13 3.57 9.89
N VAL A 94 10.47 3.37 11.02
CA VAL A 94 10.40 2.08 11.69
C VAL A 94 9.16 1.32 11.21
N LEU A 95 9.33 0.07 10.79
CA LEU A 95 8.23 -0.82 10.45
C LEU A 95 7.55 -1.26 11.73
N VAL A 96 6.32 -0.82 11.94
CA VAL A 96 5.63 -1.03 13.23
C VAL A 96 4.44 -1.97 13.15
N LYS A 97 3.91 -2.23 11.96
CA LYS A 97 2.74 -3.09 11.84
C LYS A 97 2.65 -3.74 10.46
N LYS A 98 2.19 -4.99 10.46
CA LYS A 98 1.85 -5.72 9.24
C LYS A 98 0.42 -6.20 9.37
N LEU A 99 -0.38 -5.98 8.33
CA LEU A 99 -1.74 -6.50 8.26
C LEU A 99 -1.90 -7.32 6.97
N SER A 100 -2.41 -8.53 7.11
CA SER A 100 -2.61 -9.44 5.97
C SER A 100 -4.07 -9.42 5.55
N GLY A 101 -4.30 -9.60 4.26
CA GLY A 101 -5.63 -9.60 3.69
C GLY A 101 -6.16 -8.21 3.38
N PRO A 102 -7.35 -8.14 2.78
CA PRO A 102 -7.98 -6.84 2.49
C PRO A 102 -8.39 -6.15 3.78
N LEU A 103 -8.23 -4.83 3.83
CA LEU A 103 -8.59 -4.04 4.99
C LEU A 103 -9.88 -3.27 4.73
N THR A 104 -10.67 -3.08 5.79
CA THR A 104 -11.78 -2.14 5.76
C THR A 104 -11.24 -0.72 5.84
N GLU A 105 -12.01 0.24 5.38
CA GLU A 105 -11.64 1.66 5.51
C GLU A 105 -11.46 2.04 6.98
N ALA A 106 -12.31 1.50 7.86
CA ALA A 106 -12.24 1.77 9.29
C ALA A 106 -10.91 1.31 9.89
N THR A 107 -10.49 0.07 9.59
CA THR A 107 -9.22 -0.47 10.09
C THR A 107 -8.04 0.32 9.55
N LEU A 108 -8.10 0.70 8.29
CA LEU A 108 -7.04 1.48 7.66
C LEU A 108 -6.89 2.85 8.32
N ARG A 109 -8.00 3.58 8.53
CA ARG A 109 -7.98 4.87 9.22
C ARG A 109 -7.47 4.75 10.65
N GLU A 110 -7.97 3.76 11.38
CA GLU A 110 -7.56 3.53 12.75
C GLU A 110 -6.05 3.31 12.86
N THR A 111 -5.50 2.48 11.97
CA THR A 111 -4.06 2.20 11.97
C THR A 111 -3.25 3.45 11.64
N ILE A 112 -3.65 4.21 10.63
CA ILE A 112 -2.97 5.45 10.26
C ILE A 112 -3.03 6.46 11.40
N ASN A 113 -4.20 6.65 11.99
CA ASN A 113 -4.37 7.62 13.07
C ASN A 113 -3.54 7.26 14.29
N GLU A 114 -3.44 5.98 14.62
CA GLU A 114 -2.59 5.49 15.70
C GLU A 114 -1.13 5.88 15.47
N LEU A 115 -0.64 5.73 14.25
CA LEU A 115 0.73 6.07 13.91
C LEU A 115 0.96 7.58 13.84
N LEU A 116 -0.02 8.34 13.39
CA LEU A 116 0.07 9.81 13.37
C LEU A 116 0.13 10.38 14.78
N ALA A 117 -0.46 9.70 15.76
CA ALA A 117 -0.49 10.15 17.15
C ALA A 117 0.81 9.91 17.91
N ARG A 118 1.74 9.18 17.33
CA ARG A 118 3.04 8.89 17.97
C ARG A 118 3.96 10.09 18.03
#